data_62668ed3a641542b89ab3bf363b87b37
#
_entry.id   62668ed3a641542b89ab3bf363b87b37
#
_cell.length_a   1.000
_cell.length_b   1.000
_cell.length_c   1.000
_cell.angle_alpha   90.00
_cell.angle_beta   90.00
_cell.angle_gamma   90.00
#
_symmetry.space_group_name_H-M   'P 1'
#
loop_
_entity.id
_entity.type
_entity.pdbx_description
1 polymer ?
#
loop_
_entity_poly.entity_id
_entity_poly.type
_entity_poly.pdbx_seq_one_letter_code
_entity_poly.pdbx_strand_id
1 'polypeptide(L)'
;QTEFSKTGTCWYVPYWYYRWLGPHYSNSKTNCYYLGDDTLLAGQTWKKLYVNERLCGAFREQESKVWFTPLDEYVESEYAPRLLYDFSMQAGDKFYRTEYDEVGMFRNAEEAAALGLSLDGMEEMVVKYVDTIGGRRVLTIARSSRLADEEKWIEGIGSEESFFEHWRPRPTDGSSSLQYLLHVVSDDGKTLYFNWEIADGKSPSMLS
;
A
#
# COMPACT_ATOMS: atom_id res chain seq x y z
N GLN A 1 0.23 7.93 18.95
CA GLN A 1 -0.10 7.04 17.83
C GLN A 1 -0.68 7.89 16.70
N THR A 2 -0.12 7.77 15.52
CA THR A 2 -0.56 8.54 14.35
C THR A 2 -1.63 7.74 13.62
N GLU A 3 -2.82 8.32 13.49
CA GLU A 3 -3.98 7.66 12.89
C GLU A 3 -3.82 7.58 11.36
N PHE A 4 -3.86 6.37 10.80
CA PHE A 4 -3.82 6.11 9.36
C PHE A 4 -5.18 6.43 8.72
N SER A 5 -6.25 5.95 9.30
CA SER A 5 -7.58 5.99 8.72
C SER A 5 -8.39 7.21 9.16
N LYS A 6 -7.88 8.41 8.88
CA LYS A 6 -8.61 9.65 9.15
C LYS A 6 -9.46 10.06 7.94
N THR A 7 -10.75 10.30 8.15
CA THR A 7 -11.67 10.82 7.11
C THR A 7 -11.11 12.09 6.48
N GLY A 8 -11.23 12.21 5.16
CA GLY A 8 -10.74 13.36 4.39
C GLY A 8 -9.26 13.32 4.03
N THR A 9 -8.48 12.34 4.50
CA THR A 9 -7.10 12.16 4.04
C THR A 9 -7.07 11.73 2.58
N CYS A 10 -6.26 12.39 1.77
CA CYS A 10 -6.08 12.13 0.35
C CYS A 10 -4.64 11.72 0.04
N TRP A 11 -4.46 10.68 -0.76
CA TRP A 11 -3.20 10.21 -1.31
C TRP A 11 -3.18 10.43 -2.81
N TYR A 12 -2.20 11.18 -3.31
CA TYR A 12 -1.99 11.43 -4.73
C TYR A 12 -0.90 10.50 -5.25
N VAL A 13 -1.27 9.58 -6.14
CA VAL A 13 -0.42 8.52 -6.67
C VAL A 13 -0.33 8.66 -8.19
N PRO A 14 0.75 9.23 -8.72
CA PRO A 14 1.02 9.23 -10.15
C PRO A 14 1.15 7.81 -10.67
N TYR A 15 0.72 7.64 -11.90
CA TYR A 15 0.69 6.38 -12.59
C TYR A 15 1.35 6.50 -13.95
N TRP A 16 2.41 5.72 -14.19
CA TRP A 16 3.14 5.68 -15.45
C TRP A 16 2.88 4.36 -16.16
N TYR A 17 2.52 4.45 -17.46
CA TYR A 17 2.40 3.28 -18.33
C TYR A 17 3.68 3.09 -19.13
N TYR A 18 4.20 1.88 -19.14
CA TYR A 18 5.19 1.43 -20.07
C TYR A 18 4.51 0.60 -21.18
N ARG A 19 4.55 1.08 -22.41
CA ARG A 19 4.18 0.26 -23.58
C ARG A 19 5.45 -0.27 -24.23
N TRP A 20 5.48 -1.55 -24.50
CA TRP A 20 6.61 -2.29 -25.08
C TRP A 20 7.05 -1.81 -26.50
N LEU A 21 6.38 -0.87 -27.12
CA LEU A 21 6.60 -0.36 -28.48
C LEU A 21 7.48 0.89 -28.58
N GLY A 22 8.19 1.26 -27.52
CA GLY A 22 9.12 2.39 -27.59
C GLY A 22 9.58 2.89 -26.22
N PRO A 23 10.69 3.65 -26.13
CA PRO A 23 11.35 4.05 -24.89
C PRO A 23 10.66 5.23 -24.18
N HIS A 24 9.37 5.37 -24.26
CA HIS A 24 8.65 6.52 -23.69
C HIS A 24 7.75 6.11 -22.53
N TYR A 25 8.17 6.48 -21.31
CA TYR A 25 7.27 6.58 -20.18
C TYR A 25 6.37 7.81 -20.41
N SER A 26 5.09 7.60 -20.57
CA SER A 26 4.13 8.70 -20.52
C SER A 26 3.52 8.74 -19.11
N ASN A 27 3.69 9.84 -18.39
CA ASN A 27 2.88 10.11 -17.22
C ASN A 27 1.45 10.32 -17.71
N SER A 28 0.59 9.34 -17.48
CA SER A 28 -0.75 9.39 -18.06
C SER A 28 -1.78 9.92 -17.08
N LYS A 29 -1.60 9.75 -15.77
CA LYS A 29 -2.64 10.07 -14.78
C LYS A 29 -2.14 10.05 -13.34
N THR A 30 -2.67 10.93 -12.51
CA THR A 30 -2.53 10.86 -11.04
C THR A 30 -3.84 10.38 -10.46
N ASN A 31 -3.81 9.27 -9.73
CA ASN A 31 -4.95 8.81 -8.96
C ASN A 31 -5.00 9.52 -7.61
N CYS A 32 -6.20 9.94 -7.23
CA CYS A 32 -6.49 10.47 -5.91
C CYS A 32 -7.26 9.41 -5.12
N TYR A 33 -6.65 8.87 -4.08
CA TYR A 33 -7.31 8.01 -3.11
C TYR A 33 -7.72 8.86 -1.91
N TYR A 34 -8.94 8.71 -1.42
CA TYR A 34 -9.36 9.39 -0.21
C TYR A 34 -10.26 8.53 0.67
N LEU A 35 -10.19 8.80 1.98
CA LEU A 35 -11.03 8.16 2.97
C LEU A 35 -12.30 8.98 3.20
N GLY A 36 -13.43 8.34 2.99
CA GLY A 36 -14.76 8.91 3.21
C GLY A 36 -15.36 8.51 4.55
N ASP A 37 -16.68 8.42 4.55
CA ASP A 37 -17.48 8.12 5.73
C ASP A 37 -17.26 6.69 6.24
N ASP A 38 -17.68 6.48 7.48
CA ASP A 38 -17.71 5.17 8.11
C ASP A 38 -18.72 4.23 7.43
N THR A 39 -18.39 2.95 7.44
CA THR A 39 -19.29 1.87 7.05
C THR A 39 -19.18 0.72 8.04
N LEU A 40 -20.24 -0.05 8.21
CA LEU A 40 -20.25 -1.20 9.10
C LEU A 40 -20.14 -2.49 8.29
N LEU A 41 -19.06 -3.26 8.49
CA LEU A 41 -18.84 -4.55 7.84
C LEU A 41 -18.60 -5.61 8.91
N ALA A 42 -19.41 -6.66 8.90
CA ALA A 42 -19.35 -7.76 9.87
C ALA A 42 -19.30 -7.27 11.34
N GLY A 43 -20.07 -6.23 11.67
CA GLY A 43 -20.14 -5.65 13.01
C GLY A 43 -18.96 -4.78 13.42
N GLN A 44 -18.04 -4.48 12.50
CA GLN A 44 -16.88 -3.64 12.74
C GLN A 44 -16.97 -2.36 11.90
N THR A 45 -16.50 -1.25 12.47
CA THR A 45 -16.45 0.05 11.76
C THR A 45 -15.23 0.12 10.86
N TRP A 46 -15.46 0.52 9.61
CA TRP A 46 -14.47 0.71 8.56
C TRP A 46 -14.64 2.10 7.94
N LYS A 47 -13.58 2.66 7.38
CA LYS A 47 -13.59 3.86 6.54
C LYS A 47 -13.67 3.46 5.07
N LYS A 48 -14.65 3.99 4.35
CA LYS A 48 -14.73 3.79 2.90
C LYS A 48 -13.52 4.41 2.21
N LEU A 49 -12.97 3.69 1.23
CA LEU A 49 -11.90 4.17 0.36
C LEU A 49 -12.43 4.41 -1.04
N TYR A 50 -12.15 5.58 -1.56
CA TYR A 50 -12.48 5.98 -2.93
C TYR A 50 -11.21 6.22 -3.73
N VAL A 51 -11.25 5.91 -5.02
CA VAL A 51 -10.25 6.28 -6.02
C VAL A 51 -10.93 7.06 -7.13
N ASN A 52 -10.52 8.32 -7.33
CA ASN A 52 -11.14 9.20 -8.34
C ASN A 52 -12.68 9.18 -8.26
N GLU A 53 -13.24 9.34 -7.05
CA GLU A 53 -14.67 9.35 -6.74
C GLU A 53 -15.38 7.98 -6.80
N ARG A 54 -14.71 6.91 -7.22
CA ARG A 54 -15.27 5.56 -7.23
C ARG A 54 -14.94 4.82 -5.95
N LEU A 55 -15.94 4.22 -5.30
CA LEU A 55 -15.73 3.33 -4.15
C LEU A 55 -14.92 2.11 -4.59
N CYS A 56 -13.82 1.82 -3.90
CA CYS A 56 -12.97 0.68 -4.21
C CYS A 56 -12.73 -0.26 -3.03
N GLY A 57 -13.06 0.18 -1.82
CA GLY A 57 -12.88 -0.67 -0.66
C GLY A 57 -13.12 0.06 0.65
N ALA A 58 -12.66 -0.55 1.72
CA ALA A 58 -12.67 0.05 3.04
C ALA A 58 -11.40 -0.28 3.82
N PHE A 59 -11.00 0.64 4.69
CA PHE A 59 -9.91 0.54 5.62
C PHE A 59 -10.38 0.44 7.05
N ARG A 60 -9.61 -0.29 7.85
CA ARG A 60 -9.72 -0.29 9.30
C ARG A 60 -8.33 -0.30 9.92
N GLU A 61 -8.11 0.58 10.86
CA GLU A 61 -6.92 0.58 11.71
C GLU A 61 -7.26 0.06 13.09
N GLN A 62 -6.47 -0.88 13.59
CA GLN A 62 -6.58 -1.39 14.94
C GLN A 62 -5.19 -1.85 15.43
N GLU A 63 -4.75 -1.39 16.61
CA GLU A 63 -3.49 -1.82 17.24
C GLU A 63 -2.27 -1.67 16.33
N SER A 64 -2.14 -0.53 15.64
CA SER A 64 -1.07 -0.26 14.67
C SER A 64 -1.08 -1.15 13.43
N LYS A 65 -2.16 -1.88 13.19
CA LYS A 65 -2.38 -2.68 11.98
C LYS A 65 -3.42 -2.01 11.10
N VAL A 66 -3.17 -2.04 9.81
CA VAL A 66 -4.06 -1.49 8.79
C VAL A 66 -4.61 -2.62 7.94
N TRP A 67 -5.91 -2.75 7.95
CA TRP A 67 -6.65 -3.75 7.20
C TRP A 67 -7.38 -3.11 6.03
N PHE A 68 -7.51 -3.86 4.95
CA PHE A 68 -8.26 -3.48 3.76
C PHE A 68 -9.24 -4.59 3.37
N THR A 69 -10.41 -4.19 2.88
CA THR A 69 -11.33 -5.10 2.18
C THR A 69 -11.86 -4.41 0.92
N PRO A 70 -11.88 -5.09 -0.25
CA PRO A 70 -12.48 -4.54 -1.46
C PRO A 70 -14.01 -4.40 -1.28
N LEU A 71 -14.59 -3.34 -1.86
CA LEU A 71 -16.02 -3.05 -1.90
C LEU A 71 -16.43 -2.67 -3.32
N ASP A 72 -15.84 -3.28 -4.33
CA ASP A 72 -16.25 -3.08 -5.72
C ASP A 72 -17.54 -3.88 -5.99
N GLU A 73 -18.50 -3.26 -6.64
CA GLU A 73 -19.78 -3.90 -7.04
C GLU A 73 -19.60 -5.08 -8.02
N TYR A 74 -18.41 -5.22 -8.60
CA TYR A 74 -18.04 -6.30 -9.51
C TYR A 74 -17.26 -7.44 -8.83
N VAL A 75 -16.89 -7.29 -7.56
CA VAL A 75 -16.19 -8.32 -6.80
C VAL A 75 -17.16 -8.91 -5.80
N GLU A 76 -17.62 -10.13 -6.06
CA GLU A 76 -18.42 -10.87 -5.10
C GLU A 76 -17.69 -10.97 -3.76
N SER A 77 -18.44 -10.88 -2.68
CA SER A 77 -18.00 -10.68 -1.29
C SER A 77 -17.16 -11.82 -0.66
N GLU A 78 -16.48 -12.62 -1.45
CA GLU A 78 -15.65 -13.73 -0.95
C GLU A 78 -14.25 -13.28 -0.46
N TYR A 79 -13.90 -12.02 -0.61
CA TYR A 79 -12.59 -11.54 -0.18
C TYR A 79 -12.60 -11.17 1.30
N ALA A 80 -11.95 -12.02 2.10
CA ALA A 80 -11.67 -11.74 3.49
C ALA A 80 -10.84 -10.44 3.63
N PRO A 81 -11.00 -9.67 4.73
CA PRO A 81 -10.15 -8.54 5.03
C PRO A 81 -8.67 -8.93 5.01
N ARG A 82 -7.83 -8.07 4.43
CA ARG A 82 -6.39 -8.28 4.27
C ARG A 82 -5.62 -7.37 5.19
N LEU A 83 -4.62 -7.89 5.87
CA LEU A 83 -3.65 -7.07 6.56
C LEU A 83 -2.72 -6.42 5.52
N LEU A 84 -2.71 -5.09 5.44
CA LEU A 84 -1.82 -4.35 4.54
C LEU A 84 -0.53 -3.91 5.23
N TYR A 85 -0.64 -3.38 6.45
CA TYR A 85 0.48 -2.87 7.21
C TYR A 85 0.39 -3.32 8.65
N ASP A 86 1.53 -3.64 9.24
CA ASP A 86 1.69 -3.86 10.68
C ASP A 86 2.81 -2.97 11.20
N PHE A 87 2.44 -1.80 11.71
CA PHE A 87 3.40 -0.84 12.26
C PHE A 87 3.89 -1.22 13.68
N SER A 88 3.42 -2.33 14.25
CA SER A 88 3.94 -2.83 15.54
C SER A 88 5.24 -3.61 15.40
N MET A 89 5.62 -4.01 14.19
CA MET A 89 6.83 -4.81 13.90
C MET A 89 8.10 -4.11 14.36
N GLN A 90 9.10 -4.91 14.74
CA GLN A 90 10.42 -4.48 15.18
C GLN A 90 11.49 -4.85 14.16
N ALA A 91 12.67 -4.25 14.27
CA ALA A 91 13.82 -4.64 13.46
C ALA A 91 14.14 -6.14 13.64
N GLY A 92 14.30 -6.86 12.55
CA GLY A 92 14.51 -8.31 12.49
C GLY A 92 13.21 -9.12 12.34
N ASP A 93 12.04 -8.51 12.52
CA ASP A 93 10.78 -9.20 12.26
C ASP A 93 10.62 -9.54 10.79
N LYS A 94 10.00 -10.70 10.54
CA LYS A 94 9.73 -11.20 9.19
C LYS A 94 8.24 -11.28 8.94
N PHE A 95 7.88 -11.16 7.68
CA PHE A 95 6.54 -11.41 7.17
C PHE A 95 6.62 -11.92 5.72
N TYR A 96 5.49 -12.37 5.21
CA TYR A 96 5.38 -12.96 3.89
C TYR A 96 4.32 -12.22 3.09
N ARG A 97 4.58 -11.98 1.82
CA ARG A 97 3.61 -11.44 0.87
C ARG A 97 3.70 -12.17 -0.46
N THR A 98 2.64 -12.18 -1.25
CA THR A 98 2.69 -12.69 -2.61
C THR A 98 3.42 -11.68 -3.50
N GLU A 99 4.11 -12.15 -4.53
CA GLU A 99 4.76 -11.27 -5.52
C GLU A 99 3.72 -10.41 -6.26
N TYR A 100 2.47 -10.85 -6.29
CA TYR A 100 1.35 -10.21 -6.98
C TYR A 100 0.26 -9.67 -6.04
N ASP A 101 0.51 -9.66 -4.77
CA ASP A 101 -0.20 -8.94 -3.70
C ASP A 101 -1.72 -9.02 -3.65
N GLU A 102 -2.30 -10.09 -4.12
CA GLU A 102 -3.76 -10.26 -4.09
C GLU A 102 -4.32 -10.52 -2.69
N VAL A 103 -3.48 -10.91 -1.72
CA VAL A 103 -3.94 -11.43 -0.42
C VAL A 103 -3.38 -10.73 0.82
N GLY A 104 -2.57 -9.70 0.66
CA GLY A 104 -1.98 -8.96 1.78
C GLY A 104 -0.74 -9.63 2.38
N MET A 105 -0.42 -9.31 3.63
CA MET A 105 0.75 -9.83 4.33
C MET A 105 0.38 -10.84 5.41
N PHE A 106 1.30 -11.78 5.71
CA PHE A 106 1.17 -12.79 6.75
C PHE A 106 2.43 -12.82 7.62
N ARG A 107 2.25 -12.92 8.94
CA ARG A 107 3.36 -13.02 9.87
C ARG A 107 3.96 -14.44 9.93
N ASN A 108 3.18 -15.44 9.62
CA ASN A 108 3.55 -16.84 9.71
C ASN A 108 2.60 -17.74 8.90
N ALA A 109 2.95 -19.03 8.81
CA ALA A 109 2.18 -20.02 8.09
C ALA A 109 0.78 -20.26 8.68
N GLU A 110 0.58 -20.06 9.97
CA GLU A 110 -0.71 -20.24 10.63
C GLU A 110 -1.72 -19.19 10.17
N GLU A 111 -1.28 -17.93 10.07
CA GLU A 111 -2.11 -16.84 9.53
C GLU A 111 -2.51 -17.08 8.07
N ALA A 112 -1.58 -17.55 7.24
CA ALA A 112 -1.87 -17.89 5.84
C ALA A 112 -2.85 -19.08 5.77
N ALA A 113 -2.62 -20.13 6.53
CA ALA A 113 -3.46 -21.32 6.56
C ALA A 113 -4.89 -21.03 7.04
N ALA A 114 -5.09 -20.06 7.93
CA ALA A 114 -6.43 -19.63 8.37
C ALA A 114 -7.28 -19.07 7.20
N LEU A 115 -6.65 -18.63 6.12
CA LEU A 115 -7.31 -18.20 4.88
C LEU A 115 -7.21 -19.27 3.76
N GLY A 116 -6.80 -20.49 4.09
CA GLY A 116 -6.63 -21.56 3.11
C GLY A 116 -5.42 -21.41 2.19
N LEU A 117 -4.43 -20.61 2.60
CA LEU A 117 -3.24 -20.28 1.82
C LEU A 117 -2.00 -21.00 2.38
N SER A 118 -0.99 -21.21 1.52
CA SER A 118 0.36 -21.66 1.89
C SER A 118 1.34 -20.51 1.74
N LEU A 119 2.41 -20.53 2.54
CA LEU A 119 3.54 -19.62 2.32
C LEU A 119 4.40 -19.99 1.10
N ASP A 120 4.15 -21.16 0.49
CA ASP A 120 4.88 -21.60 -0.70
C ASP A 120 4.67 -20.62 -1.86
N GLY A 121 5.78 -20.11 -2.41
CA GLY A 121 5.74 -19.11 -3.47
C GLY A 121 5.52 -17.67 -2.99
N MET A 122 5.36 -17.46 -1.69
CA MET A 122 5.35 -16.11 -1.11
C MET A 122 6.78 -15.59 -0.92
N GLU A 123 6.91 -14.29 -0.99
CA GLU A 123 8.18 -13.61 -0.76
C GLU A 123 8.38 -13.31 0.73
N GLU A 124 9.51 -13.74 1.28
CA GLU A 124 9.88 -13.39 2.65
C GLU A 124 10.46 -11.98 2.71
N MET A 125 9.85 -11.14 3.53
CA MET A 125 10.26 -9.78 3.81
C MET A 125 10.83 -9.69 5.22
N VAL A 126 11.73 -8.73 5.45
CA VAL A 126 12.32 -8.45 6.76
C VAL A 126 12.28 -6.96 7.06
N VAL A 127 11.96 -6.61 8.29
CA VAL A 127 12.11 -5.24 8.80
C VAL A 127 13.58 -5.01 9.14
N LYS A 128 14.27 -4.19 8.36
CA LYS A 128 15.70 -3.87 8.57
C LYS A 128 15.90 -2.88 9.71
N TYR A 129 15.13 -1.79 9.67
CA TYR A 129 15.24 -0.70 10.63
C TYR A 129 13.86 -0.20 11.03
N VAL A 130 13.80 0.36 12.23
CA VAL A 130 12.63 1.06 12.75
C VAL A 130 13.09 2.40 13.29
N ASP A 131 12.58 3.48 12.72
CA ASP A 131 12.88 4.85 13.07
C ASP A 131 11.62 5.61 13.50
N THR A 132 11.82 6.81 14.04
CA THR A 132 10.74 7.77 14.28
C THR A 132 11.11 9.09 13.59
N ILE A 133 10.34 9.48 12.57
CA ILE A 133 10.56 10.69 11.79
C ILE A 133 9.31 11.57 11.89
N GLY A 134 9.46 12.79 12.37
CA GLY A 134 8.33 13.71 12.53
C GLY A 134 7.21 13.19 13.44
N GLY A 135 7.54 12.36 14.46
CA GLY A 135 6.58 11.74 15.36
C GLY A 135 5.85 10.53 14.78
N ARG A 136 6.20 10.08 13.56
CA ARG A 136 5.67 8.90 12.91
C ARG A 136 6.66 7.76 12.96
N ARG A 137 6.18 6.56 13.21
CA ARG A 137 6.99 5.35 13.11
C ARG A 137 7.26 5.05 11.63
N VAL A 138 8.52 4.74 11.30
CA VAL A 138 8.96 4.41 9.94
C VAL A 138 9.66 3.06 9.98
N LEU A 139 9.14 2.11 9.21
CA LEU A 139 9.75 0.79 9.03
C LEU A 139 10.45 0.76 7.67
N THR A 140 11.75 0.48 7.66
CA THR A 140 12.49 0.14 6.44
C THR A 140 12.45 -1.36 6.27
N ILE A 141 11.83 -1.83 5.21
CA ILE A 141 11.67 -3.25 4.89
C ILE A 141 12.43 -3.60 3.63
N ALA A 142 12.80 -4.86 3.48
CA ALA A 142 13.43 -5.38 2.28
C ALA A 142 13.05 -6.85 2.08
N ARG A 143 13.27 -7.34 0.87
CA ARG A 143 13.23 -8.78 0.58
C ARG A 143 14.36 -9.48 1.32
N SER A 144 14.10 -10.61 2.00
CA SER A 144 15.16 -11.39 2.63
C SER A 144 16.21 -11.88 1.61
N SER A 145 15.79 -12.11 0.36
CA SER A 145 16.66 -12.53 -0.75
C SER A 145 17.46 -11.37 -1.37
N ARG A 146 17.07 -10.11 -1.15
CA ARG A 146 17.65 -8.91 -1.75
C ARG A 146 17.59 -7.71 -0.81
N LEU A 147 18.46 -7.68 0.19
CA LEU A 147 18.44 -6.66 1.25
C LEU A 147 18.78 -5.23 0.79
N ALA A 148 19.23 -5.04 -0.45
CA ALA A 148 19.50 -3.72 -1.01
C ALA A 148 18.22 -3.04 -1.54
N ASP A 149 17.18 -3.80 -1.85
CA ASP A 149 15.90 -3.27 -2.31
C ASP A 149 15.06 -2.89 -1.08
N GLU A 150 15.20 -1.65 -0.65
CA GLU A 150 14.53 -1.10 0.53
C GLU A 150 13.23 -0.40 0.14
N GLU A 151 12.22 -0.58 0.96
CA GLU A 151 10.93 0.11 0.91
C GLU A 151 10.64 0.69 2.29
N LYS A 152 10.06 1.89 2.37
CA LYS A 152 9.67 2.47 3.65
C LYS A 152 8.17 2.48 3.82
N TRP A 153 7.75 2.03 4.99
CA TRP A 153 6.39 2.17 5.47
C TRP A 153 6.33 3.25 6.56
N ILE A 154 5.48 4.23 6.36
CA ILE A 154 5.34 5.38 7.26
C ILE A 154 3.97 5.31 7.93
N GLU A 155 3.96 5.25 9.27
CA GLU A 155 2.73 5.23 10.07
C GLU A 155 1.82 6.40 9.73
N GLY A 156 0.55 6.10 9.42
CA GLY A 156 -0.44 7.08 8.98
C GLY A 156 -0.33 7.52 7.52
N ILE A 157 0.64 6.98 6.75
CA ILE A 157 0.88 7.30 5.33
C ILE A 157 0.82 6.03 4.46
N GLY A 158 1.49 4.95 4.88
CA GLY A 158 1.67 3.72 4.11
C GLY A 158 3.03 3.63 3.46
N SER A 159 3.14 2.82 2.40
CA SER A 159 4.38 2.67 1.64
C SER A 159 4.67 3.89 0.76
N GLU A 160 5.93 4.33 0.74
CA GLU A 160 6.38 5.41 -0.16
C GLU A 160 6.59 4.94 -1.60
N GLU A 161 6.79 3.66 -1.84
CA GLU A 161 6.96 3.13 -3.20
C GLU A 161 5.63 2.90 -3.88
N SER A 162 4.65 2.35 -3.17
CA SER A 162 3.37 2.04 -3.74
C SER A 162 2.30 1.87 -2.67
N PHE A 163 1.43 2.86 -2.57
CA PHE A 163 0.37 2.87 -1.56
C PHE A 163 -0.56 1.65 -1.65
N PHE A 164 -0.75 1.08 -2.87
CA PHE A 164 -1.65 -0.04 -3.16
C PHE A 164 -1.10 -1.01 -4.19
N GLU A 165 0.19 -1.18 -4.33
CA GLU A 165 0.72 -2.15 -5.29
C GLU A 165 0.22 -3.57 -4.99
N HIS A 166 -0.12 -3.81 -3.75
CA HIS A 166 -0.51 -5.11 -3.22
C HIS A 166 -1.77 -5.71 -3.79
N TRP A 167 -2.56 -5.02 -4.60
CA TRP A 167 -3.83 -5.60 -5.04
C TRP A 167 -4.31 -5.17 -6.43
N ARG A 168 -3.39 -4.68 -7.24
CA ARG A 168 -3.67 -4.49 -8.65
C ARG A 168 -3.13 -5.67 -9.43
N PRO A 169 -3.99 -6.39 -10.18
CA PRO A 169 -3.48 -7.36 -11.14
C PRO A 169 -2.54 -6.65 -12.10
N ARG A 170 -1.34 -7.19 -12.30
CA ARG A 170 -0.46 -6.71 -13.36
C ARG A 170 -1.17 -6.88 -14.69
N PRO A 171 -1.07 -5.90 -15.60
CA PRO A 171 -1.61 -6.07 -16.94
C PRO A 171 -1.02 -7.32 -17.57
N THR A 172 -1.88 -8.19 -18.08
CA THR A 172 -1.47 -9.44 -18.75
C THR A 172 -0.95 -9.24 -20.17
N ASP A 173 -0.92 -8.01 -20.66
CA ASP A 173 -0.58 -7.63 -22.02
C ASP A 173 0.89 -7.22 -22.23
N GLY A 174 1.76 -7.51 -21.25
CA GLY A 174 3.18 -7.15 -21.30
C GLY A 174 3.45 -5.66 -21.06
N SER A 175 2.44 -4.87 -20.70
CA SER A 175 2.64 -3.52 -20.19
C SER A 175 3.03 -3.58 -18.71
N SER A 176 3.95 -2.73 -18.28
CA SER A 176 4.26 -2.52 -16.87
C SER A 176 3.76 -1.15 -16.44
N SER A 177 3.28 -1.07 -15.21
CA SER A 177 2.91 0.19 -14.60
C SER A 177 3.76 0.43 -13.36
N LEU A 178 4.22 1.66 -13.20
CA LEU A 178 4.92 2.11 -12.01
C LEU A 178 4.02 3.10 -11.28
N GLN A 179 3.93 2.95 -9.97
CA GLN A 179 3.21 3.86 -9.09
C GLN A 179 4.13 4.27 -7.96
N TYR A 180 4.08 5.54 -7.59
CA TYR A 180 4.81 6.05 -6.44
C TYR A 180 3.94 7.02 -5.68
N LEU A 181 4.05 7.00 -4.36
CA LEU A 181 3.36 7.98 -3.54
C LEU A 181 4.01 9.36 -3.74
N LEU A 182 3.24 10.31 -4.25
CA LEU A 182 3.69 11.68 -4.47
C LEU A 182 3.38 12.58 -3.28
N HIS A 183 2.12 12.58 -2.84
CA HIS A 183 1.63 13.56 -1.89
C HIS A 183 0.51 12.99 -1.03
N VAL A 184 0.52 13.26 0.26
CA VAL A 184 -0.58 12.96 1.18
C VAL A 184 -1.01 14.24 1.88
N VAL A 185 -2.29 14.50 1.86
CA VAL A 185 -2.91 15.72 2.41
C VAL A 185 -4.02 15.32 3.37
N SER A 186 -4.06 15.95 4.54
CA SER A 186 -5.17 15.80 5.48
C SER A 186 -6.41 16.58 5.02
N ASP A 187 -7.53 16.35 5.69
CA ASP A 187 -8.82 16.99 5.44
C ASP A 187 -8.78 18.55 5.55
N ASP A 188 -7.89 19.08 6.41
CA ASP A 188 -7.65 20.51 6.57
C ASP A 188 -6.63 21.09 5.56
N GLY A 189 -6.22 20.30 4.57
CA GLY A 189 -5.29 20.70 3.52
C GLY A 189 -3.81 20.70 3.93
N LYS A 190 -3.48 20.18 5.12
CA LYS A 190 -2.09 20.09 5.56
C LYS A 190 -1.37 18.96 4.85
N THR A 191 -0.19 19.26 4.29
CA THR A 191 0.71 18.24 3.73
C THR A 191 1.25 17.34 4.83
N LEU A 192 0.96 16.05 4.74
CA LEU A 192 1.45 15.02 5.65
C LEU A 192 2.72 14.34 5.11
N TYR A 193 2.83 14.23 3.79
CA TYR A 193 3.95 13.64 3.06
C TYR A 193 4.09 14.27 1.68
N PHE A 194 5.32 14.48 1.21
CA PHE A 194 5.60 14.93 -0.14
C PHE A 194 6.91 14.33 -0.66
N ASN A 195 6.85 13.68 -1.83
CA ASN A 195 8.02 13.10 -2.48
C ASN A 195 8.57 14.07 -3.53
N TRP A 196 9.63 14.79 -3.17
CA TRP A 196 10.27 15.78 -4.02
C TRP A 196 10.94 15.18 -5.26
N GLU A 197 11.45 13.96 -5.17
CA GLU A 197 12.13 13.31 -6.29
C GLU A 197 11.17 12.97 -7.42
N ILE A 198 9.97 12.54 -7.07
CA ILE A 198 8.88 12.29 -8.04
C ILE A 198 8.34 13.61 -8.60
N ALA A 199 8.20 14.65 -7.77
CA ALA A 199 7.68 15.94 -8.18
C ALA A 199 8.58 16.64 -9.23
N ASP A 200 9.89 16.47 -9.14
CA ASP A 200 10.87 17.01 -10.09
C ASP A 200 10.87 16.27 -11.45
N GLY A 201 9.93 15.35 -11.67
CA GLY A 201 9.79 14.62 -12.92
C GLY A 201 10.87 13.56 -13.15
N LYS A 202 11.62 13.19 -12.12
CA LYS A 202 12.56 12.08 -12.20
C LYS A 202 11.77 10.79 -12.35
N SER A 203 12.07 10.05 -13.41
CA SER A 203 11.52 8.70 -13.58
C SER A 203 12.05 7.80 -12.47
N PRO A 204 11.19 6.95 -11.89
CA PRO A 204 11.59 5.96 -10.89
C PRO A 204 12.77 5.07 -11.32
N SER A 205 12.93 4.83 -12.64
CA SER A 205 14.07 4.09 -13.19
C SER A 205 15.41 4.82 -13.08
N MET A 206 15.43 6.10 -12.68
CA MET A 206 16.66 6.87 -12.43
C MET A 206 17.06 6.90 -10.95
N LEU A 207 16.26 6.29 -10.08
CA LEU A 207 16.47 6.24 -8.62
C LEU A 207 17.12 4.92 -8.17
N SER A 208 17.45 4.04 -9.10
CA SER A 208 18.09 2.74 -8.84
C SER A 208 19.61 2.79 -9.02
#